data_ee36267a4de7dfd146b27d2396180613
#
_entry.id   ee36267a4de7dfd146b27d2396180613
#
_cell.length_a   1.000
_cell.length_b   1.000
_cell.length_c   1.000
_cell.angle_alpha   90.00
_cell.angle_beta   90.00
_cell.angle_gamma   90.00
#
_symmetry.space_group_name_H-M   'P 1'
#
loop_
_entity.id
_entity.type
_entity.pdbx_description
1 polymer ?
#
loop_
_entity_poly.entity_id
_entity_poly.type
_entity_poly.pdbx_seq_one_letter_code
_entity_poly.pdbx_strand_id
1 'polypeptide(L)'
;MQRGLTLGKFAPFHRGHQLLIETALAETDEVVVLIYATDVIEVPLQVRANWIRQLYPSVTVIEAWDGPDSYGDTAEIRSEQEAYILKKLNGLAISHFYSSEFYGDHVSKALGAVDRRIDEARLQVPISGTQLRANYFAGKAYLSELVYRDLIINVCFLGAPSTGKTTLTRTLAEQHHTEWMPEYGAEFWLAHQVDRRITL
;
A
#
# COMPACT_ATOMS: atom_id res chain seq x y z
N MET A 1 -25.80 -1.61 14.11
CA MET A 1 -24.83 -1.55 13.00
C MET A 1 -23.46 -1.26 13.61
N GLN A 2 -22.53 -2.18 13.46
CA GLN A 2 -21.15 -2.02 13.94
C GLN A 2 -20.31 -1.47 12.81
N ARG A 3 -19.46 -0.46 13.10
CA ARG A 3 -18.60 0.18 12.10
C ARG A 3 -17.17 0.21 12.58
N GLY A 4 -16.27 -0.38 11.79
CA GLY A 4 -14.85 -0.38 12.01
C GLY A 4 -14.19 0.85 11.38
N LEU A 5 -13.15 1.38 12.03
CA LEU A 5 -12.26 2.40 11.49
C LEU A 5 -10.82 1.91 11.57
N THR A 6 -10.07 2.11 10.52
CA THR A 6 -8.61 2.14 10.56
C THR A 6 -8.10 3.40 9.89
N LEU A 7 -6.92 3.86 10.27
CA LEU A 7 -6.32 5.06 9.70
C LEU A 7 -4.81 4.91 9.51
N GLY A 8 -4.25 5.69 8.61
CA GLY A 8 -2.82 5.69 8.38
C GLY A 8 -2.40 6.36 7.09
N LYS A 9 -1.08 6.42 6.88
CA LYS A 9 -0.48 6.93 5.64
C LYS A 9 -0.53 5.90 4.50
N PHE A 10 -0.55 4.60 4.81
CA PHE A 10 -0.52 3.50 3.84
C PHE A 10 0.56 3.71 2.75
N ALA A 11 1.78 3.95 3.19
CA ALA A 11 2.90 4.40 2.37
C ALA A 11 4.12 3.45 2.43
N PRO A 12 4.10 2.34 1.63
CA PRO A 12 3.03 1.85 0.77
C PRO A 12 1.98 1.02 1.50
N PHE A 13 0.86 0.73 0.83
CA PHE A 13 -0.14 -0.20 1.29
C PHE A 13 0.38 -1.65 1.18
N HIS A 14 0.40 -2.39 2.30
CA HIS A 14 1.03 -3.71 2.38
C HIS A 14 0.18 -4.71 3.17
N ARG A 15 0.60 -5.99 3.20
CA ARG A 15 -0.13 -7.10 3.86
C ARG A 15 -0.51 -6.81 5.33
N GLY A 16 0.31 -6.09 6.10
CA GLY A 16 -0.06 -5.68 7.45
C GLY A 16 -1.29 -4.76 7.49
N HIS A 17 -1.39 -3.83 6.53
CA HIS A 17 -2.58 -2.98 6.40
C HIS A 17 -3.80 -3.77 5.89
N GLN A 18 -3.58 -4.74 4.99
CA GLN A 18 -4.64 -5.63 4.52
C GLN A 18 -5.22 -6.44 5.69
N LEU A 19 -4.35 -6.98 6.56
CA LEU A 19 -4.77 -7.70 7.75
C LEU A 19 -5.68 -6.87 8.67
N LEU A 20 -5.38 -5.57 8.87
CA LEU A 20 -6.25 -4.67 9.63
C LEU A 20 -7.64 -4.54 8.98
N ILE A 21 -7.69 -4.30 7.68
CA ILE A 21 -8.95 -4.12 6.94
C ILE A 21 -9.73 -5.44 6.89
N GLU A 22 -9.08 -6.56 6.60
CA GLU A 22 -9.70 -7.88 6.54
C GLU A 22 -10.28 -8.30 7.89
N THR A 23 -9.56 -8.01 9.00
CA THR A 23 -10.07 -8.23 10.34
C THR A 23 -11.30 -7.36 10.64
N ALA A 24 -11.23 -6.08 10.28
CA ALA A 24 -12.36 -5.17 10.46
C ALA A 24 -13.60 -5.61 9.67
N LEU A 25 -13.42 -6.04 8.42
CA LEU A 25 -14.49 -6.57 7.56
C LEU A 25 -15.12 -7.86 8.11
N ALA A 26 -14.33 -8.68 8.82
CA ALA A 26 -14.84 -9.90 9.45
C ALA A 26 -15.60 -9.64 10.76
N GLU A 27 -15.33 -8.53 11.44
CA GLU A 27 -15.87 -8.25 12.77
C GLU A 27 -16.98 -7.16 12.77
N THR A 28 -17.13 -6.38 11.69
CA THR A 28 -18.07 -5.26 11.63
C THR A 28 -18.90 -5.25 10.35
N ASP A 29 -20.05 -4.55 10.39
CA ASP A 29 -20.96 -4.44 9.25
C ASP A 29 -20.44 -3.50 8.15
N GLU A 30 -19.69 -2.48 8.55
CA GLU A 30 -19.10 -1.48 7.65
C GLU A 30 -17.67 -1.15 8.09
N VAL A 31 -16.79 -0.87 7.14
CA VAL A 31 -15.41 -0.45 7.40
C VAL A 31 -15.11 0.89 6.73
N VAL A 32 -14.52 1.78 7.50
CA VAL A 32 -14.01 3.07 7.05
C VAL A 32 -12.49 3.08 7.15
N VAL A 33 -11.83 3.56 6.11
CA VAL A 33 -10.40 3.81 6.10
C VAL A 33 -10.15 5.29 5.92
N LEU A 34 -9.50 5.93 6.90
CA LEU A 34 -9.04 7.32 6.81
C LEU A 34 -7.58 7.33 6.37
N ILE A 35 -7.30 7.79 5.16
CA ILE A 35 -5.94 7.82 4.60
C ILE A 35 -5.40 9.24 4.55
N TYR A 36 -4.19 9.44 5.09
CA TYR A 36 -3.52 10.74 5.18
C TYR A 36 -2.60 11.02 3.98
N ALA A 37 -2.51 12.30 3.61
CA ALA A 37 -1.43 12.81 2.79
C ALA A 37 -0.08 12.58 3.48
N THR A 38 0.99 12.42 2.71
CA THR A 38 2.36 12.26 3.24
C THR A 38 3.37 12.45 2.13
N ASP A 39 4.54 12.90 2.48
CA ASP A 39 5.74 13.08 1.65
C ASP A 39 6.75 11.93 1.77
N VAL A 40 6.50 10.95 2.64
CA VAL A 40 7.43 9.80 2.83
C VAL A 40 7.49 8.85 1.64
N ILE A 41 6.63 9.06 0.64
CA ILE A 41 6.55 8.30 -0.61
C ILE A 41 6.06 9.25 -1.73
N GLU A 42 6.64 9.13 -2.92
CA GLU A 42 6.26 9.97 -4.08
C GLU A 42 4.88 9.62 -4.66
N VAL A 43 4.31 8.47 -4.29
CA VAL A 43 2.98 8.05 -4.77
C VAL A 43 1.89 8.93 -4.15
N PRO A 44 1.10 9.65 -4.97
CA PRO A 44 0.07 10.56 -4.50
C PRO A 44 -0.99 9.90 -3.62
N LEU A 45 -1.59 10.68 -2.70
CA LEU A 45 -2.67 10.21 -1.82
C LEU A 45 -3.79 9.52 -2.60
N GLN A 46 -4.24 10.11 -3.71
CA GLN A 46 -5.32 9.57 -4.52
C GLN A 46 -4.99 8.18 -5.08
N VAL A 47 -3.76 7.93 -5.51
CA VAL A 47 -3.32 6.61 -6.00
C VAL A 47 -3.34 5.60 -4.86
N ARG A 48 -2.81 5.97 -3.68
CA ARG A 48 -2.82 5.12 -2.49
C ARG A 48 -4.24 4.80 -2.01
N ALA A 49 -5.15 5.77 -2.04
CA ALA A 49 -6.56 5.57 -1.76
C ALA A 49 -7.22 4.62 -2.78
N ASN A 50 -6.85 4.73 -4.06
CA ASN A 50 -7.36 3.85 -5.11
C ASN A 50 -6.88 2.40 -4.95
N TRP A 51 -5.69 2.14 -4.42
CA TRP A 51 -5.28 0.78 -4.07
C TRP A 51 -6.27 0.12 -3.11
N ILE A 52 -6.69 0.86 -2.07
CA ILE A 52 -7.63 0.35 -1.08
C ILE A 52 -9.00 0.13 -1.71
N ARG A 53 -9.50 1.08 -2.50
CA ARG A 53 -10.81 0.98 -3.18
C ARG A 53 -10.87 -0.20 -4.16
N GLN A 54 -9.79 -0.47 -4.88
CA GLN A 54 -9.75 -1.58 -5.84
C GLN A 54 -9.64 -2.95 -5.14
N LEU A 55 -8.87 -3.04 -4.06
CA LEU A 55 -8.70 -4.29 -3.32
C LEU A 55 -9.89 -4.59 -2.41
N TYR A 56 -10.58 -3.56 -1.90
CA TYR A 56 -11.70 -3.67 -0.97
C TYR A 56 -12.85 -2.75 -1.38
N PRO A 57 -13.63 -3.11 -2.41
CA PRO A 57 -14.69 -2.25 -2.96
C PRO A 57 -15.82 -1.91 -1.97
N SER A 58 -16.00 -2.72 -0.91
CA SER A 58 -17.01 -2.49 0.14
C SER A 58 -16.57 -1.51 1.22
N VAL A 59 -15.29 -1.09 1.22
CA VAL A 59 -14.73 -0.19 2.22
C VAL A 59 -14.94 1.27 1.82
N THR A 60 -15.39 2.09 2.77
CA THR A 60 -15.44 3.54 2.58
C THR A 60 -14.06 4.15 2.81
N VAL A 61 -13.49 4.81 1.82
CA VAL A 61 -12.18 5.48 1.93
C VAL A 61 -12.34 6.99 1.98
N ILE A 62 -11.92 7.59 3.10
CA ILE A 62 -11.91 9.05 3.34
C ILE A 62 -10.48 9.56 3.15
N GLU A 63 -10.30 10.51 2.24
CA GLU A 63 -9.00 11.12 1.95
C GLU A 63 -8.78 12.36 2.83
N ALA A 64 -7.72 12.35 3.61
CA ALA A 64 -7.29 13.42 4.51
C ALA A 64 -6.10 14.18 3.90
N TRP A 65 -6.41 15.17 3.06
CA TRP A 65 -5.43 15.99 2.35
C TRP A 65 -4.76 17.04 3.22
N ASP A 66 -5.48 17.49 4.26
CA ASP A 66 -5.16 18.58 5.17
C ASP A 66 -4.92 18.09 6.60
N GLY A 67 -4.43 16.85 6.73
CA GLY A 67 -4.16 16.24 8.04
C GLY A 67 -3.03 16.95 8.79
N PRO A 68 -3.00 16.86 10.14
CA PRO A 68 -1.92 17.41 10.92
C PRO A 68 -0.59 16.72 10.57
N ASP A 69 0.45 17.52 10.42
CA ASP A 69 1.82 17.03 10.19
C ASP A 69 2.51 16.62 11.49
N SER A 70 1.92 16.96 12.63
CA SER A 70 2.44 16.70 13.97
C SER A 70 2.48 15.19 14.23
N TYR A 71 3.68 14.68 14.55
CA TYR A 71 3.89 13.29 14.95
C TYR A 71 4.49 13.22 16.35
N GLY A 72 3.89 12.43 17.21
CA GLY A 72 4.35 12.29 18.59
C GLY A 72 3.23 11.87 19.53
N ASP A 73 3.53 11.89 20.83
CA ASP A 73 2.65 11.38 21.88
C ASP A 73 2.41 12.42 23.01
N THR A 74 2.54 13.72 22.68
CA THR A 74 2.18 14.78 23.66
C THR A 74 0.66 14.98 23.71
N ALA A 75 0.15 15.54 24.80
CA ALA A 75 -1.28 15.80 24.98
C ALA A 75 -1.83 16.73 23.90
N GLU A 76 -1.05 17.72 23.48
CA GLU A 76 -1.41 18.68 22.43
C GLU A 76 -1.55 17.98 21.07
N ILE A 77 -0.57 17.16 20.69
CA ILE A 77 -0.59 16.41 19.43
C ILE A 77 -1.75 15.42 19.39
N ARG A 78 -1.99 14.70 20.49
CA ARG A 78 -3.15 13.80 20.59
C ARG A 78 -4.46 14.56 20.40
N SER A 79 -4.64 15.68 21.10
CA SER A 79 -5.84 16.49 20.99
C SER A 79 -6.08 17.02 19.57
N GLU A 80 -5.02 17.47 18.89
CA GLU A 80 -5.09 17.91 17.50
C GLU A 80 -5.51 16.78 16.56
N GLN A 81 -4.88 15.60 16.68
CA GLN A 81 -5.19 14.43 15.88
C GLN A 81 -6.62 13.93 16.12
N GLU A 82 -7.06 13.85 17.37
CA GLU A 82 -8.41 13.42 17.75
C GLU A 82 -9.47 14.36 17.19
N ALA A 83 -9.29 15.68 17.36
CA ALA A 83 -10.20 16.69 16.81
C ALA A 83 -10.28 16.62 15.29
N TYR A 84 -9.14 16.38 14.62
CA TYR A 84 -9.10 16.21 13.17
C TYR A 84 -9.86 14.97 12.71
N ILE A 85 -9.63 13.81 13.35
CA ILE A 85 -10.32 12.55 13.05
C ILE A 85 -11.83 12.72 13.20
N LEU A 86 -12.29 13.27 14.34
CA LEU A 86 -13.71 13.51 14.60
C LEU A 86 -14.33 14.43 13.54
N LYS A 87 -13.62 15.51 13.15
CA LYS A 87 -14.06 16.40 12.08
C LYS A 87 -14.21 15.69 10.74
N LYS A 88 -13.24 14.84 10.36
CA LYS A 88 -13.28 14.10 9.09
C LYS A 88 -14.37 13.04 9.07
N LEU A 89 -14.66 12.43 10.19
CA LEU A 89 -15.75 11.46 10.31
C LEU A 89 -17.14 12.14 10.28
N ASN A 90 -17.23 13.44 10.51
CA ASN A 90 -18.45 14.24 10.37
C ASN A 90 -19.68 13.62 11.06
N GLY A 91 -19.52 13.18 12.31
CA GLY A 91 -20.58 12.57 13.10
C GLY A 91 -20.83 11.07 12.80
N LEU A 92 -20.01 10.45 11.95
CA LEU A 92 -20.10 9.02 11.70
C LEU A 92 -19.69 8.24 12.97
N ALA A 93 -20.63 7.51 13.56
CA ALA A 93 -20.35 6.72 14.76
C ALA A 93 -19.47 5.51 14.43
N ILE A 94 -18.37 5.36 15.17
CA ILE A 94 -17.42 4.24 15.06
C ILE A 94 -17.57 3.36 16.30
N SER A 95 -17.71 2.06 16.11
CA SER A 95 -17.82 1.10 17.21
C SER A 95 -16.50 0.40 17.53
N HIS A 96 -15.62 0.24 16.54
CA HIS A 96 -14.33 -0.44 16.69
C HIS A 96 -13.24 0.32 15.96
N PHE A 97 -12.10 0.51 16.62
CA PHE A 97 -10.92 1.11 16.02
C PHE A 97 -9.81 0.08 15.88
N TYR A 98 -9.36 -0.18 14.65
CA TYR A 98 -8.34 -1.19 14.33
C TYR A 98 -7.00 -0.54 14.07
N SER A 99 -5.99 -0.90 14.87
CA SER A 99 -4.62 -0.42 14.71
C SER A 99 -3.58 -1.47 15.09
N SER A 100 -2.35 -1.29 14.60
CA SER A 100 -1.16 -2.02 15.04
C SER A 100 -0.14 -1.10 15.72
N GLU A 101 -0.54 0.13 16.04
CA GLU A 101 0.35 1.21 16.52
C GLU A 101 -0.10 1.73 17.88
N PHE A 102 0.82 2.34 18.63
CA PHE A 102 0.61 2.83 19.99
C PHE A 102 -0.54 3.84 20.15
N TYR A 103 -0.84 4.61 19.10
CA TYR A 103 -1.89 5.65 19.14
C TYR A 103 -3.33 5.08 19.21
N GLY A 104 -3.51 3.78 19.05
CA GLY A 104 -4.84 3.16 19.10
C GLY A 104 -5.59 3.43 20.39
N ASP A 105 -4.92 3.50 21.55
CA ASP A 105 -5.55 3.73 22.84
C ASP A 105 -6.22 5.10 22.93
N HIS A 106 -5.54 6.18 22.55
CA HIS A 106 -6.12 7.52 22.66
C HIS A 106 -7.17 7.78 21.57
N VAL A 107 -6.96 7.29 20.34
CA VAL A 107 -7.93 7.45 19.26
C VAL A 107 -9.22 6.67 19.56
N SER A 108 -9.12 5.43 20.01
CA SER A 108 -10.32 4.64 20.39
C SER A 108 -11.12 5.29 21.51
N LYS A 109 -10.45 5.88 22.52
CA LYS A 109 -11.10 6.64 23.60
C LYS A 109 -11.82 7.89 23.08
N ALA A 110 -11.17 8.66 22.20
CA ALA A 110 -11.77 9.85 21.61
C ALA A 110 -13.01 9.53 20.77
N LEU A 111 -13.02 8.36 20.12
CA LEU A 111 -14.14 7.87 19.32
C LEU A 111 -15.24 7.21 20.17
N GLY A 112 -14.98 6.88 21.43
CA GLY A 112 -15.85 6.01 22.22
C GLY A 112 -15.96 4.60 21.66
N ALA A 113 -14.92 4.12 20.97
CA ALA A 113 -14.87 2.85 20.25
C ALA A 113 -14.04 1.81 21.02
N VAL A 114 -14.28 0.53 20.71
CA VAL A 114 -13.46 -0.57 21.20
C VAL A 114 -12.09 -0.52 20.50
N ASP A 115 -11.00 -0.53 21.30
CA ASP A 115 -9.63 -0.61 20.77
C ASP A 115 -9.32 -2.06 20.35
N ARG A 116 -9.10 -2.25 19.06
CA ARG A 116 -8.75 -3.55 18.46
C ARG A 116 -7.30 -3.50 17.95
N ARG A 117 -6.38 -4.05 18.76
CA ARG A 117 -4.95 -4.15 18.40
C ARG A 117 -4.70 -5.41 17.60
N ILE A 118 -4.20 -5.25 16.38
CA ILE A 118 -3.97 -6.34 15.44
C ILE A 118 -2.47 -6.41 15.12
N ASP A 119 -1.87 -7.56 15.42
CA ASP A 119 -0.47 -7.89 15.10
C ASP A 119 0.56 -6.80 15.48
N GLU A 120 0.38 -6.19 16.64
CA GLU A 120 1.24 -5.10 17.14
C GLU A 120 2.73 -5.51 17.17
N ALA A 121 2.99 -6.76 17.53
CA ALA A 121 4.34 -7.35 17.54
C ALA A 121 4.82 -7.80 16.14
N ARG A 122 4.00 -7.66 15.10
CA ARG A 122 4.30 -8.06 13.71
C ARG A 122 4.74 -9.52 13.57
N LEU A 123 4.07 -10.42 14.29
CA LEU A 123 4.37 -11.84 14.24
C LEU A 123 3.70 -12.56 13.07
N GLN A 124 2.52 -12.08 12.65
CA GLN A 124 1.80 -12.62 11.51
C GLN A 124 2.31 -12.03 10.19
N VAL A 125 2.55 -10.71 10.17
CA VAL A 125 3.04 -10.00 8.97
C VAL A 125 4.29 -9.21 9.34
N PRO A 126 5.49 -9.83 9.27
CA PRO A 126 6.75 -9.26 9.75
C PRO A 126 7.33 -8.21 8.78
N ILE A 127 6.56 -7.17 8.48
CA ILE A 127 6.97 -6.08 7.56
C ILE A 127 6.51 -4.71 8.08
N SER A 128 7.24 -3.68 7.71
CA SER A 128 6.86 -2.28 7.93
C SER A 128 6.97 -1.48 6.64
N GLY A 129 6.23 -0.37 6.56
CA GLY A 129 6.33 0.57 5.45
C GLY A 129 7.76 1.09 5.26
N THR A 130 8.51 1.30 6.34
CA THR A 130 9.92 1.74 6.29
C THR A 130 10.84 0.69 5.65
N GLN A 131 10.67 -0.59 6.01
CA GLN A 131 11.42 -1.68 5.39
C GLN A 131 11.11 -1.80 3.89
N LEU A 132 9.83 -1.67 3.51
CA LEU A 132 9.43 -1.70 2.11
C LEU A 132 10.01 -0.54 1.31
N ARG A 133 9.97 0.69 1.85
CA ARG A 133 10.57 1.86 1.19
C ARG A 133 12.08 1.74 0.99
N ALA A 134 12.77 1.02 1.85
CA ALA A 134 14.19 0.74 1.69
C ALA A 134 14.47 -0.19 0.49
N ASN A 135 13.59 -1.16 0.22
CA ASN A 135 13.73 -2.07 -0.93
C ASN A 135 12.39 -2.73 -1.27
N TYR A 136 11.66 -2.18 -2.23
CA TYR A 136 10.38 -2.73 -2.69
C TYR A 136 10.52 -4.11 -3.33
N PHE A 137 11.64 -4.38 -4.02
CA PHE A 137 11.88 -5.67 -4.65
C PHE A 137 12.03 -6.78 -3.62
N ALA A 138 12.85 -6.57 -2.59
CA ALA A 138 13.03 -7.55 -1.51
C ALA A 138 11.72 -7.78 -0.72
N GLY A 139 10.88 -6.74 -0.59
CA GLY A 139 9.61 -6.79 0.10
C GLY A 139 8.40 -7.15 -0.77
N LYS A 140 8.59 -7.53 -2.04
CA LYS A 140 7.53 -7.79 -3.02
C LYS A 140 6.44 -8.74 -2.53
N ALA A 141 6.80 -9.79 -1.78
CA ALA A 141 5.87 -10.77 -1.24
C ALA A 141 4.82 -10.17 -0.28
N TYR A 142 5.08 -9.00 0.29
CA TYR A 142 4.18 -8.28 1.19
C TYR A 142 3.34 -7.21 0.49
N LEU A 143 3.47 -7.06 -0.82
CA LEU A 143 2.73 -6.11 -1.65
C LEU A 143 1.78 -6.87 -2.58
N SER A 144 0.60 -6.31 -2.85
CA SER A 144 -0.22 -6.80 -3.95
C SER A 144 0.40 -6.38 -5.28
N GLU A 145 0.10 -7.11 -6.36
CA GLU A 145 0.57 -6.75 -7.71
C GLU A 145 0.18 -5.33 -8.11
N LEU A 146 -1.03 -4.91 -7.75
CA LEU A 146 -1.53 -3.56 -7.97
C LEU A 146 -0.63 -2.50 -7.35
N VAL A 147 -0.26 -2.68 -6.08
CA VAL A 147 0.60 -1.75 -5.34
C VAL A 147 2.03 -1.80 -5.85
N TYR A 148 2.57 -3.01 -6.05
CA TYR A 148 3.94 -3.19 -6.51
C TYR A 148 4.18 -2.54 -7.87
N ARG A 149 3.27 -2.71 -8.82
CA ARG A 149 3.33 -2.10 -10.16
C ARG A 149 3.50 -0.57 -10.11
N ASP A 150 2.80 0.09 -9.19
CA ASP A 150 2.83 1.55 -9.09
C ASP A 150 4.04 2.07 -8.29
N LEU A 151 4.79 1.18 -7.63
CA LEU A 151 6.00 1.50 -6.85
C LEU A 151 7.30 1.30 -7.62
N ILE A 152 7.29 0.51 -8.70
CA ILE A 152 8.49 0.19 -9.47
C ILE A 152 8.65 1.12 -10.67
N ILE A 153 9.92 1.40 -11.00
CA ILE A 153 10.29 2.10 -12.22
C ILE A 153 10.63 1.05 -13.28
N ASN A 154 9.98 1.13 -14.44
CA ASN A 154 10.29 0.29 -15.60
C ASN A 154 11.28 1.03 -16.49
N VAL A 155 12.46 0.45 -16.70
CA VAL A 155 13.48 0.94 -17.63
C VAL A 155 13.45 0.11 -18.90
N CYS A 156 13.19 0.76 -20.04
CA CYS A 156 13.11 0.10 -21.34
C CYS A 156 14.30 0.49 -22.21
N PHE A 157 15.04 -0.51 -22.70
CA PHE A 157 16.15 -0.31 -23.65
C PHE A 157 15.66 -0.49 -25.09
N LEU A 158 15.75 0.58 -25.87
CA LEU A 158 15.35 0.58 -27.28
C LEU A 158 16.57 0.69 -28.18
N GLY A 159 16.50 0.11 -29.39
CA GLY A 159 17.58 0.19 -30.39
C GLY A 159 17.50 -0.93 -31.43
N ALA A 160 18.35 -0.88 -32.44
CA ALA A 160 18.42 -1.84 -33.52
C ALA A 160 18.72 -3.29 -33.02
N PRO A 161 18.37 -4.32 -33.81
CA PRO A 161 18.77 -5.71 -33.49
C PRO A 161 20.29 -5.83 -33.27
N SER A 162 20.70 -6.75 -32.41
CA SER A 162 22.11 -7.09 -32.12
C SER A 162 22.96 -5.94 -31.53
N THR A 163 22.35 -4.91 -30.96
CA THR A 163 23.07 -3.79 -30.29
C THR A 163 23.40 -4.03 -28.80
N GLY A 164 23.19 -5.25 -28.30
CA GLY A 164 23.52 -5.60 -26.91
C GLY A 164 22.47 -5.25 -25.87
N LYS A 165 21.25 -4.83 -26.25
CA LYS A 165 20.17 -4.44 -25.32
C LYS A 165 19.92 -5.49 -24.25
N THR A 166 19.68 -6.74 -24.66
CA THR A 166 19.38 -7.85 -23.73
C THR A 166 20.55 -8.10 -22.76
N THR A 167 21.79 -8.03 -23.25
CA THR A 167 22.98 -8.18 -22.42
C THR A 167 23.05 -7.08 -21.38
N LEU A 168 22.88 -5.82 -21.81
CA LEU A 168 22.91 -4.66 -20.93
C LEU A 168 21.80 -4.71 -19.89
N THR A 169 20.56 -5.04 -20.32
CA THR A 169 19.40 -5.16 -19.41
C THR A 169 19.68 -6.17 -18.30
N ARG A 170 20.16 -7.37 -18.68
CA ARG A 170 20.46 -8.43 -17.71
C ARG A 170 21.59 -8.03 -16.77
N THR A 171 22.68 -7.48 -17.28
CA THR A 171 23.83 -7.03 -16.46
C THR A 171 23.40 -5.97 -15.45
N LEU A 172 22.60 -4.97 -15.87
CA LEU A 172 22.10 -3.94 -14.97
C LEU A 172 21.14 -4.50 -13.92
N ALA A 173 20.26 -5.43 -14.30
CA ALA A 173 19.37 -6.07 -13.35
C ALA A 173 20.13 -6.86 -12.28
N GLU A 174 21.16 -7.60 -12.66
CA GLU A 174 22.06 -8.31 -11.74
C GLU A 174 22.81 -7.33 -10.82
N GLN A 175 23.36 -6.24 -11.38
CA GLN A 175 24.08 -5.21 -10.63
C GLN A 175 23.19 -4.48 -9.60
N HIS A 176 21.95 -4.20 -9.96
CA HIS A 176 20.98 -3.49 -9.13
C HIS A 176 20.06 -4.41 -8.33
N HIS A 177 20.31 -5.73 -8.33
CA HIS A 177 19.51 -6.72 -7.61
C HIS A 177 18.00 -6.59 -7.89
N THR A 178 17.63 -6.46 -9.17
CA THR A 178 16.25 -6.33 -9.62
C THR A 178 15.92 -7.36 -10.71
N GLU A 179 14.66 -7.43 -11.13
CA GLU A 179 14.23 -8.33 -12.21
C GLU A 179 14.45 -7.69 -13.58
N TRP A 180 14.67 -8.52 -14.60
CA TRP A 180 14.65 -8.12 -16.00
C TRP A 180 13.64 -8.97 -16.78
N MET A 181 13.06 -8.38 -17.81
CA MET A 181 12.13 -9.06 -18.69
C MET A 181 12.82 -9.36 -20.02
N PRO A 182 12.86 -10.63 -20.47
CA PRO A 182 13.37 -10.99 -21.79
C PRO A 182 12.52 -10.39 -22.89
N GLU A 183 13.07 -10.29 -24.09
CA GLU A 183 12.36 -9.79 -25.26
C GLU A 183 11.29 -10.80 -25.70
N TYR A 184 10.05 -10.54 -25.33
CA TYR A 184 8.91 -11.40 -25.69
C TYR A 184 8.77 -11.60 -27.22
N GLY A 185 9.08 -10.57 -28.01
CA GLY A 185 9.02 -10.65 -29.48
C GLY A 185 9.93 -11.73 -30.07
N ALA A 186 11.13 -11.91 -29.51
CA ALA A 186 12.05 -12.96 -29.96
C ALA A 186 11.54 -14.37 -29.60
N GLU A 187 11.02 -14.54 -28.39
CA GLU A 187 10.42 -15.81 -27.94
C GLU A 187 9.17 -16.16 -28.75
N PHE A 188 8.28 -15.17 -28.95
CA PHE A 188 7.08 -15.33 -29.76
C PHE A 188 7.43 -15.75 -31.20
N TRP A 189 8.41 -15.07 -31.82
CA TRP A 189 8.90 -15.42 -33.17
C TRP A 189 9.38 -16.85 -33.22
N LEU A 190 10.24 -17.26 -32.29
CA LEU A 190 10.79 -18.62 -32.26
C LEU A 190 9.70 -19.69 -32.10
N ALA A 191 8.69 -19.40 -31.29
CA ALA A 191 7.59 -20.33 -31.00
C ALA A 191 6.57 -20.46 -32.16
N HIS A 192 6.38 -19.40 -32.96
CA HIS A 192 5.28 -19.29 -33.92
C HIS A 192 5.76 -19.17 -35.39
N GLN A 193 7.08 -19.33 -35.68
CA GLN A 193 7.55 -19.28 -37.03
C GLN A 193 7.47 -20.70 -37.70
N VAL A 194 6.94 -20.70 -38.92
CA VAL A 194 7.05 -21.86 -39.85
C VAL A 194 7.72 -21.33 -41.12
N ASP A 195 8.80 -21.97 -41.54
CA ASP A 195 9.58 -21.56 -42.72
C ASP A 195 9.99 -20.07 -42.72
N ARG A 196 10.39 -19.57 -41.52
CA ARG A 196 10.73 -18.13 -41.24
C ARG A 196 9.56 -17.15 -41.42
N ARG A 197 8.32 -17.62 -41.39
CA ARG A 197 7.13 -16.81 -41.40
C ARG A 197 6.38 -16.97 -40.08
N ILE A 198 5.81 -15.90 -39.57
CA ILE A 198 4.92 -15.99 -38.40
C ILE A 198 3.60 -16.58 -38.84
N THR A 199 3.15 -17.63 -38.15
CA THR A 199 1.78 -18.16 -38.24
C THR A 199 1.02 -17.74 -36.98
N LEU A 200 -0.17 -17.14 -37.17
CA LEU A 200 -1.09 -16.78 -36.10
C LEU A 200 -2.01 -17.95 -35.77
#